data_78f11942c09324e3b8e65cfc5ab5c8b7
#
_entry.id   78f11942c09324e3b8e65cfc5ab5c8b7
#
_cell.length_a   1.000
_cell.length_b   1.000
_cell.length_c   1.000
_cell.angle_alpha   90.00
_cell.angle_beta   90.00
_cell.angle_gamma   90.00
#
_symmetry.space_group_name_H-M   'P 1'
#
loop_
_entity.id
_entity.type
_entity.pdbx_description
1 polymer ?
#
loop_
_entity_poly.entity_id
_entity_poly.type
_entity_poly.pdbx_seq_one_letter_code
_entity_poly.pdbx_strand_id
1 'polypeptide(L)'
;MSENEKKIIKSDYVTGSYFNLMDYMIRTTVRGMVNTAVPVVVTAVETTGTNSGAGYVSAKPLLMARDGYNNGLPNVDIPKLPYFRYQFGSSAIICDPKVGDVGLAVFAQSDCSTINGETTEKIPPTHRQYDMSDGFYLGGFWGKKPTNYIELTDSEINIRTPEAINITCPTVNITGDVIISGEMTAKGIVYSTHTHGGVKGGDSNTDKPNQ
;
A
#
# COMPACT_ATOMS: atom_id res chain seq x y z
N MET A 1 13.51 -47.45 12.92
CA MET A 1 13.02 -46.11 12.53
C MET A 1 11.55 -46.24 12.17
N SER A 2 10.63 -45.83 13.05
CA SER A 2 9.21 -45.99 12.82
C SER A 2 8.77 -44.98 11.76
N GLU A 3 8.25 -45.45 10.65
CA GLU A 3 7.47 -44.65 9.72
C GLU A 3 6.28 -44.06 10.50
N ASN A 4 6.31 -42.74 10.71
CA ASN A 4 5.14 -42.04 11.11
C ASN A 4 4.10 -42.16 9.97
N GLU A 5 3.15 -43.09 10.12
CA GLU A 5 1.98 -43.13 9.29
C GLU A 5 1.32 -41.77 9.33
N LYS A 6 1.44 -41.02 8.25
CA LYS A 6 0.73 -39.74 8.06
C LYS A 6 -0.77 -40.03 8.08
N LYS A 7 -1.36 -39.89 9.26
CA LYS A 7 -2.77 -40.12 9.46
C LYS A 7 -3.56 -39.13 8.61
N ILE A 8 -4.32 -39.63 7.64
CA ILE A 8 -5.29 -38.81 6.90
C ILE A 8 -6.21 -38.20 7.95
N ILE A 9 -6.29 -36.89 8.02
CA ILE A 9 -7.23 -36.19 8.91
C ILE A 9 -8.62 -36.39 8.34
N LYS A 10 -9.21 -37.55 8.62
CA LYS A 10 -10.66 -37.72 8.46
C LYS A 10 -11.32 -36.86 9.53
N SER A 11 -12.05 -35.87 9.10
CA SER A 11 -12.90 -35.10 9.99
C SER A 11 -13.87 -36.05 10.66
N ASP A 12 -13.95 -36.04 11.99
CA ASP A 12 -14.92 -36.83 12.79
C ASP A 12 -16.38 -36.51 12.42
N TYR A 13 -16.58 -35.44 11.63
CA TYR A 13 -17.89 -35.04 11.08
C TYR A 13 -18.42 -35.97 9.97
N VAL A 14 -17.59 -36.83 9.37
CA VAL A 14 -18.03 -37.69 8.24
C VAL A 14 -18.68 -38.98 8.72
N THR A 15 -18.50 -39.34 9.98
CA THR A 15 -19.04 -40.58 10.54
C THR A 15 -20.34 -40.33 11.30
N GLY A 16 -21.49 -40.72 10.73
CA GLY A 16 -22.68 -41.00 11.53
C GLY A 16 -23.99 -40.36 11.13
N SER A 17 -24.09 -39.33 10.28
CA SER A 17 -25.37 -38.88 9.80
C SER A 17 -25.27 -38.13 8.45
N TYR A 18 -26.37 -38.22 7.67
CA TYR A 18 -26.51 -37.48 6.42
C TYR A 18 -26.32 -35.94 6.63
N PHE A 19 -26.81 -35.43 7.74
CA PHE A 19 -26.62 -34.01 8.13
C PHE A 19 -25.15 -33.64 8.27
N ASN A 20 -24.35 -34.46 8.95
CA ASN A 20 -22.92 -34.21 9.12
C ASN A 20 -22.16 -34.26 7.79
N LEU A 21 -22.56 -35.17 6.89
CA LEU A 21 -22.00 -35.24 5.55
C LEU A 21 -22.31 -33.98 4.73
N MET A 22 -23.56 -33.52 4.77
CA MET A 22 -23.97 -32.28 4.09
C MET A 22 -23.26 -31.06 4.63
N ASP A 23 -23.18 -30.91 5.95
CA ASP A 23 -22.44 -29.82 6.59
C ASP A 23 -20.96 -29.83 6.17
N TYR A 24 -20.33 -31.00 6.19
CA TYR A 24 -18.95 -31.15 5.73
C TYR A 24 -18.76 -30.75 4.25
N MET A 25 -19.65 -31.23 3.37
CA MET A 25 -19.60 -30.89 1.94
C MET A 25 -19.77 -29.39 1.72
N ILE A 26 -20.76 -28.76 2.36
CA ILE A 26 -21.00 -27.31 2.26
C ILE A 26 -19.76 -26.54 2.72
N ARG A 27 -19.23 -26.85 3.90
CA ARG A 27 -18.05 -26.15 4.44
C ARG A 27 -16.81 -26.33 3.57
N THR A 28 -16.62 -27.52 3.03
CA THR A 28 -15.46 -27.81 2.15
C THR A 28 -15.60 -27.08 0.82
N THR A 29 -16.78 -27.07 0.25
CA THR A 29 -17.08 -26.34 -0.99
C THR A 29 -16.91 -24.83 -0.80
N VAL A 30 -17.51 -24.26 0.25
CA VAL A 30 -17.39 -22.83 0.53
C VAL A 30 -15.92 -22.44 0.76
N ARG A 31 -15.17 -23.21 1.54
CA ARG A 31 -13.72 -22.93 1.79
C ARG A 31 -12.86 -23.04 0.53
N GLY A 32 -13.23 -23.92 -0.40
CA GLY A 32 -12.49 -24.11 -1.64
C GLY A 32 -12.85 -23.14 -2.76
N MET A 33 -14.04 -22.53 -2.71
CA MET A 33 -14.56 -21.69 -3.79
C MET A 33 -14.61 -20.20 -3.45
N VAL A 34 -14.71 -19.84 -2.16
CA VAL A 34 -14.91 -18.45 -1.76
C VAL A 34 -13.58 -17.86 -1.30
N ASN A 35 -12.93 -17.13 -2.18
CA ASN A 35 -11.79 -16.29 -1.84
C ASN A 35 -12.29 -14.91 -1.39
N THR A 36 -11.96 -14.48 -0.18
CA THR A 36 -12.37 -13.16 0.36
C THR A 36 -11.19 -12.21 0.47
N ALA A 37 -10.26 -12.53 1.35
CA ALA A 37 -9.05 -11.75 1.57
C ALA A 37 -7.92 -12.68 2.02
N VAL A 38 -6.73 -12.50 1.45
CA VAL A 38 -5.54 -13.28 1.81
C VAL A 38 -4.32 -12.38 1.96
N PRO A 39 -3.44 -12.64 2.94
CA PRO A 39 -2.14 -12.00 3.01
C PRO A 39 -1.29 -12.40 1.81
N VAL A 40 -0.68 -11.41 1.17
CA VAL A 40 0.15 -11.62 -0.03
C VAL A 40 1.46 -10.86 0.08
N VAL A 41 2.47 -11.32 -0.64
CA VAL A 41 3.71 -10.59 -0.87
C VAL A 41 3.78 -10.16 -2.34
N VAL A 42 4.17 -8.91 -2.58
CA VAL A 42 4.35 -8.37 -3.94
C VAL A 42 5.56 -9.01 -4.59
N THR A 43 5.37 -9.59 -5.77
CA THR A 43 6.44 -10.24 -6.57
C THR A 43 6.84 -9.42 -7.78
N ALA A 44 5.94 -8.60 -8.34
CA ALA A 44 6.24 -7.66 -9.41
C ALA A 44 5.34 -6.41 -9.29
N VAL A 45 5.80 -5.28 -9.80
CA VAL A 45 5.07 -4.01 -9.82
C VAL A 45 5.10 -3.43 -11.22
N GLU A 46 3.93 -3.11 -11.74
CA GLU A 46 3.73 -2.39 -13.00
C GLU A 46 3.16 -1.01 -12.68
N THR A 47 4.04 -0.02 -12.57
CA THR A 47 3.62 1.38 -12.35
C THR A 47 3.31 2.05 -13.68
N THR A 48 2.26 2.85 -13.71
CA THR A 48 1.88 3.62 -14.89
C THR A 48 2.56 5.00 -14.95
N GLY A 49 3.49 5.28 -14.03
CA GLY A 49 4.21 6.55 -13.90
C GLY A 49 3.65 7.48 -12.82
N THR A 50 4.44 8.47 -12.41
CA THR A 50 4.18 9.33 -11.24
C THR A 50 2.89 10.15 -11.34
N ASN A 51 2.45 10.47 -12.56
CA ASN A 51 1.27 11.33 -12.82
C ASN A 51 0.08 10.59 -13.44
N SER A 52 0.11 9.27 -13.46
CA SER A 52 -1.00 8.45 -13.94
C SER A 52 -1.74 7.77 -12.79
N GLY A 53 -2.84 7.09 -13.09
CA GLY A 53 -3.61 6.34 -12.10
C GLY A 53 -2.78 5.26 -11.38
N ALA A 54 -3.38 4.56 -10.43
CA ALA A 54 -2.75 3.42 -9.78
C ALA A 54 -2.41 2.34 -10.83
N GLY A 55 -1.26 1.69 -10.65
CA GLY A 55 -0.82 0.58 -11.50
C GLY A 55 -1.31 -0.77 -10.98
N TYR A 56 -0.56 -1.82 -11.34
CA TYR A 56 -0.87 -3.19 -10.99
C TYR A 56 0.31 -3.82 -10.25
N VAL A 57 0.02 -4.80 -9.43
CA VAL A 57 1.02 -5.68 -8.83
C VAL A 57 0.75 -7.12 -9.20
N SER A 58 1.79 -7.94 -9.30
CA SER A 58 1.67 -9.38 -9.16
C SER A 58 2.01 -9.74 -7.72
N ALA A 59 1.23 -10.62 -7.12
CA ALA A 59 1.38 -10.94 -5.71
C ALA A 59 1.21 -12.44 -5.45
N LYS A 60 1.96 -12.97 -4.48
CA LYS A 60 1.92 -14.37 -4.11
C LYS A 60 1.25 -14.53 -2.75
N PRO A 61 0.21 -15.38 -2.62
CA PRO A 61 -0.38 -15.69 -1.33
C PRO A 61 0.64 -16.28 -0.35
N LEU A 62 0.60 -15.82 0.90
CA LEU A 62 1.52 -16.28 1.95
C LEU A 62 1.01 -17.51 2.70
N LEU A 63 -0.30 -17.79 2.63
CA LEU A 63 -0.90 -18.97 3.25
C LEU A 63 -1.03 -20.07 2.21
N MET A 64 -0.35 -21.18 2.43
CA MET A 64 -0.44 -22.36 1.57
C MET A 64 -1.72 -23.14 1.84
N ALA A 65 -2.33 -23.68 0.80
CA ALA A 65 -3.30 -24.76 0.95
C ALA A 65 -2.62 -26.02 1.49
N ARG A 66 -3.39 -26.92 2.09
CA ARG A 66 -2.89 -28.19 2.63
C ARG A 66 -3.49 -29.35 1.84
N ASP A 67 -2.66 -30.33 1.53
CA ASP A 67 -3.13 -31.60 1.00
C ASP A 67 -3.76 -32.46 2.11
N GLY A 68 -4.33 -33.62 1.73
CA GLY A 68 -4.94 -34.57 2.68
C GLY A 68 -3.95 -35.18 3.69
N TYR A 69 -2.65 -34.99 3.50
CA TYR A 69 -1.56 -35.45 4.38
C TYR A 69 -0.95 -34.31 5.21
N ASN A 70 -1.58 -33.12 5.19
CA ASN A 70 -1.11 -31.92 5.88
C ASN A 70 0.21 -31.35 5.35
N ASN A 71 0.58 -31.62 4.10
CA ASN A 71 1.69 -30.93 3.45
C ASN A 71 1.19 -29.61 2.86
N GLY A 72 2.04 -28.58 2.84
CA GLY A 72 1.74 -27.31 2.18
C GLY A 72 1.82 -27.45 0.66
N LEU A 73 0.84 -26.93 -0.04
CA LEU A 73 0.82 -26.80 -1.49
C LEU A 73 1.33 -25.39 -1.86
N PRO A 74 2.39 -25.28 -2.69
CA PRO A 74 2.92 -23.97 -3.08
C PRO A 74 1.89 -23.15 -3.85
N ASN A 75 1.77 -21.87 -3.51
CA ASN A 75 0.95 -20.95 -4.26
C ASN A 75 1.64 -20.48 -5.54
N VAL A 76 0.85 -20.13 -6.54
CA VAL A 76 1.29 -19.43 -7.74
C VAL A 76 1.03 -17.93 -7.57
N ASP A 77 1.70 -17.10 -8.38
CA ASP A 77 1.49 -15.67 -8.37
C ASP A 77 0.13 -15.33 -8.99
N ILE A 78 -0.53 -14.34 -8.40
CA ILE A 78 -1.74 -13.73 -8.92
C ILE A 78 -1.32 -12.50 -9.71
N PRO A 79 -1.47 -12.48 -11.04
CA PRO A 79 -1.03 -11.35 -11.85
C PRO A 79 -2.03 -10.20 -11.86
N LYS A 80 -1.56 -8.98 -12.11
CA LYS A 80 -2.37 -7.80 -12.47
C LYS A 80 -3.46 -7.41 -11.46
N LEU A 81 -3.16 -7.47 -10.17
CA LEU A 81 -4.02 -6.90 -9.16
C LEU A 81 -3.88 -5.38 -9.16
N PRO A 82 -4.94 -4.59 -9.42
CA PRO A 82 -4.88 -3.14 -9.20
C PRO A 82 -4.54 -2.87 -7.74
N TYR A 83 -3.60 -1.96 -7.47
CA TYR A 83 -3.31 -1.61 -6.09
C TYR A 83 -4.03 -0.34 -5.64
N PHE A 84 -4.39 -0.31 -4.37
CA PHE A 84 -5.06 0.83 -3.77
C PHE A 84 -4.11 2.04 -3.67
N ARG A 85 -4.62 3.20 -4.07
CA ARG A 85 -4.00 4.50 -3.83
C ARG A 85 -4.98 5.37 -3.04
N TYR A 86 -4.49 6.08 -2.04
CA TYR A 86 -5.33 7.01 -1.28
C TYR A 86 -5.62 8.24 -2.16
N GLN A 87 -6.69 8.15 -2.94
CA GLN A 87 -7.05 9.16 -3.93
C GLN A 87 -8.55 9.45 -3.93
N PHE A 88 -8.88 10.75 -3.94
CA PHE A 88 -10.25 11.24 -4.05
C PHE A 88 -10.28 12.40 -5.03
N GLY A 89 -11.06 12.29 -6.11
CA GLY A 89 -11.08 13.25 -7.20
C GLY A 89 -9.68 13.49 -7.77
N SER A 90 -9.23 14.73 -7.76
CA SER A 90 -7.89 15.13 -8.25
C SER A 90 -6.79 15.12 -7.19
N SER A 91 -7.10 14.75 -5.94
CA SER A 91 -6.15 14.79 -4.82
C SER A 91 -5.74 13.39 -4.42
N ALA A 92 -4.43 13.13 -4.23
CA ALA A 92 -3.90 11.82 -3.88
C ALA A 92 -2.68 11.90 -2.95
N ILE A 93 -2.50 10.85 -2.14
CA ILE A 93 -1.23 10.50 -1.51
C ILE A 93 -0.67 9.31 -2.27
N ILE A 94 0.49 9.51 -2.91
CA ILE A 94 1.09 8.50 -3.80
C ILE A 94 2.20 7.78 -3.04
N CYS A 95 1.96 6.50 -2.73
CA CYS A 95 2.91 5.58 -2.13
C CYS A 95 2.81 4.27 -2.90
N ASP A 96 3.57 4.14 -3.97
CA ASP A 96 3.50 2.96 -4.82
C ASP A 96 4.15 1.75 -4.14
N PRO A 97 3.56 0.54 -4.26
CA PRO A 97 4.11 -0.68 -3.70
C PRO A 97 5.49 -1.01 -4.28
N LYS A 98 6.28 -1.77 -3.52
CA LYS A 98 7.57 -2.31 -3.95
C LYS A 98 7.58 -3.83 -3.86
N VAL A 99 8.42 -4.47 -4.67
CA VAL A 99 8.64 -5.92 -4.56
C VAL A 99 9.11 -6.26 -3.15
N GLY A 100 8.46 -7.26 -2.56
CA GLY A 100 8.69 -7.68 -1.19
C GLY A 100 7.76 -7.02 -0.14
N ASP A 101 6.92 -6.07 -0.53
CA ASP A 101 5.91 -5.52 0.37
C ASP A 101 4.83 -6.56 0.67
N VAL A 102 4.43 -6.62 1.94
CA VAL A 102 3.37 -7.50 2.40
C VAL A 102 2.08 -6.70 2.54
N GLY A 103 1.01 -7.22 1.99
CA GLY A 103 -0.30 -6.59 2.02
C GLY A 103 -1.41 -7.62 2.03
N LEU A 104 -2.60 -7.16 1.72
CA LEU A 104 -3.82 -7.95 1.64
C LEU A 104 -4.36 -7.89 0.21
N ALA A 105 -4.60 -9.05 -0.40
CA ALA A 105 -5.42 -9.15 -1.60
C ALA A 105 -6.87 -9.41 -1.19
N VAL A 106 -7.79 -8.62 -1.72
CA VAL A 106 -9.24 -8.78 -1.55
C VAL A 106 -9.86 -9.11 -2.91
N PHE A 107 -10.87 -9.96 -2.94
CA PHE A 107 -11.42 -10.48 -4.20
C PHE A 107 -12.88 -10.09 -4.36
N ALA A 108 -13.24 -9.70 -5.59
CA ALA A 108 -14.61 -9.37 -5.95
C ALA A 108 -15.49 -10.64 -5.96
N GLN A 109 -16.77 -10.45 -5.65
CA GLN A 109 -17.75 -11.53 -5.71
C GLN A 109 -17.96 -12.06 -7.14
N SER A 110 -17.83 -11.19 -8.14
CA SER A 110 -18.06 -11.51 -9.54
C SER A 110 -16.93 -10.98 -10.40
N ASP A 111 -16.83 -11.49 -11.62
CA ASP A 111 -15.85 -11.04 -12.61
C ASP A 111 -15.94 -9.52 -12.82
N CYS A 112 -14.90 -8.82 -12.41
CA CYS A 112 -14.79 -7.37 -12.50
C CYS A 112 -13.80 -6.91 -13.61
N SER A 113 -13.37 -7.79 -14.49
CA SER A 113 -12.35 -7.52 -15.50
C SER A 113 -12.71 -6.40 -16.49
N THR A 114 -13.99 -6.07 -16.62
CA THR A 114 -14.50 -4.97 -17.46
C THR A 114 -14.60 -3.63 -16.73
N ILE A 115 -14.35 -3.60 -15.42
CA ILE A 115 -14.39 -2.37 -14.60
C ILE A 115 -13.01 -1.70 -14.64
N ASN A 116 -12.82 -0.76 -15.56
CA ASN A 116 -11.56 -0.02 -15.76
C ASN A 116 -11.72 1.45 -15.37
N GLY A 117 -12.23 1.72 -14.16
CA GLY A 117 -12.51 3.09 -13.70
C GLY A 117 -13.74 3.74 -14.33
N GLU A 118 -14.54 2.98 -15.06
CA GLU A 118 -15.82 3.46 -15.61
C GLU A 118 -16.88 3.57 -14.52
N THR A 119 -17.79 4.52 -14.68
CA THR A 119 -18.85 4.84 -13.69
C THR A 119 -20.20 4.21 -14.02
N THR A 120 -20.30 3.45 -15.10
CA THR A 120 -21.53 2.78 -15.53
C THR A 120 -21.58 1.33 -15.05
N GLU A 121 -22.75 0.88 -14.61
CA GLU A 121 -22.98 -0.51 -14.26
C GLU A 121 -22.76 -1.43 -15.46
N LYS A 122 -22.14 -2.59 -15.23
CA LYS A 122 -21.87 -3.59 -16.27
C LYS A 122 -22.29 -4.99 -15.78
N ILE A 123 -22.75 -5.78 -16.71
CA ILE A 123 -22.98 -7.20 -16.46
C ILE A 123 -21.62 -7.90 -16.41
N PRO A 124 -21.32 -8.74 -15.40
CA PRO A 124 -20.09 -9.52 -15.37
C PRO A 124 -19.91 -10.33 -16.67
N PRO A 125 -18.74 -10.28 -17.31
CA PRO A 125 -18.55 -10.93 -18.61
C PRO A 125 -18.53 -12.46 -18.54
N THR A 126 -18.27 -13.02 -17.35
CA THR A 126 -18.28 -14.46 -17.09
C THR A 126 -19.06 -14.79 -15.82
N HIS A 127 -19.30 -16.08 -15.58
CA HIS A 127 -19.92 -16.58 -14.34
C HIS A 127 -18.90 -16.86 -13.23
N ARG A 128 -17.67 -16.39 -13.36
CA ARG A 128 -16.61 -16.51 -12.37
C ARG A 128 -17.01 -15.78 -11.08
N GLN A 129 -16.81 -16.43 -9.94
CA GLN A 129 -17.13 -15.86 -8.62
C GLN A 129 -15.97 -16.10 -7.67
N TYR A 130 -15.64 -15.09 -6.85
CA TYR A 130 -14.57 -15.12 -5.85
C TYR A 130 -13.23 -15.62 -6.39
N ASP A 131 -12.96 -15.35 -7.66
CA ASP A 131 -11.73 -15.77 -8.32
C ASP A 131 -10.56 -14.86 -7.93
N MET A 132 -9.40 -15.43 -7.74
CA MET A 132 -8.21 -14.65 -7.36
C MET A 132 -7.76 -13.66 -8.45
N SER A 133 -8.16 -13.87 -9.71
CA SER A 133 -7.88 -12.91 -10.80
C SER A 133 -8.74 -11.64 -10.75
N ASP A 134 -9.83 -11.66 -9.96
CA ASP A 134 -10.71 -10.52 -9.75
C ASP A 134 -10.40 -9.81 -8.41
N GLY A 135 -9.12 -9.67 -8.11
CA GLY A 135 -8.63 -9.11 -6.87
C GLY A 135 -8.12 -7.69 -6.95
N PHE A 136 -7.97 -7.09 -5.77
CA PHE A 136 -7.37 -5.78 -5.54
C PHE A 136 -6.32 -5.90 -4.43
N TYR A 137 -5.18 -5.22 -4.58
CA TYR A 137 -4.13 -5.20 -3.57
C TYR A 137 -4.27 -4.00 -2.65
N LEU A 138 -4.34 -4.27 -1.35
CA LEU A 138 -4.28 -3.28 -0.27
C LEU A 138 -2.94 -3.45 0.45
N GLY A 139 -2.10 -2.43 0.39
CA GLY A 139 -0.78 -2.45 1.01
C GLY A 139 -0.76 -2.05 2.47
N GLY A 140 0.46 -2.02 3.05
CA GLY A 140 0.73 -1.41 4.34
C GLY A 140 0.57 -2.29 5.57
N PHE A 141 0.45 -3.61 5.43
CA PHE A 141 0.44 -4.54 6.57
C PHE A 141 1.84 -5.09 6.84
N TRP A 142 2.23 -5.14 8.12
CA TRP A 142 3.54 -5.69 8.57
C TRP A 142 4.76 -5.14 7.83
N GLY A 143 4.70 -3.86 7.50
CA GLY A 143 5.79 -3.17 6.81
C GLY A 143 7.05 -3.02 7.66
N LYS A 144 8.18 -2.80 7.00
CA LYS A 144 9.42 -2.37 7.64
C LYS A 144 9.27 -0.92 8.12
N LYS A 145 10.14 -0.51 9.09
CA LYS A 145 10.17 0.90 9.53
C LYS A 145 10.41 1.82 8.32
N PRO A 146 9.52 2.80 8.07
CA PRO A 146 9.68 3.70 6.93
C PRO A 146 10.85 4.66 7.16
N THR A 147 11.51 5.06 6.08
CA THR A 147 12.55 6.13 6.07
C THR A 147 11.98 7.48 5.65
N ASN A 148 10.94 7.45 4.81
CA ASN A 148 10.18 8.62 4.39
C ASN A 148 8.79 8.53 5.00
N TYR A 149 8.37 9.52 5.77
CA TYR A 149 7.06 9.48 6.41
C TYR A 149 6.54 10.86 6.80
N ILE A 150 5.24 10.94 6.95
CA ILE A 150 4.53 12.01 7.65
C ILE A 150 3.93 11.37 8.88
N GLU A 151 4.34 11.81 10.06
CA GLU A 151 3.86 11.33 11.35
C GLU A 151 3.04 12.44 12.00
N LEU A 152 1.83 12.10 12.39
CA LEU A 152 0.95 12.98 13.15
C LEU A 152 0.87 12.43 14.58
N THR A 153 1.28 13.26 15.53
CA THR A 153 1.13 12.98 16.97
C THR A 153 0.11 13.94 17.55
N ASP A 154 -0.19 13.79 18.85
CA ASP A 154 -1.14 14.69 19.52
C ASP A 154 -0.65 16.14 19.60
N SER A 155 0.67 16.37 19.45
CA SER A 155 1.29 17.69 19.65
C SER A 155 1.98 18.26 18.41
N GLU A 156 2.31 17.45 17.42
CA GLU A 156 3.16 17.88 16.30
C GLU A 156 2.96 17.07 15.02
N ILE A 157 3.40 17.62 13.91
CA ILE A 157 3.47 16.95 12.61
C ILE A 157 4.93 16.87 12.20
N ASN A 158 5.46 15.66 12.08
CA ASN A 158 6.82 15.39 11.65
C ASN A 158 6.84 14.94 10.18
N ILE A 159 7.55 15.67 9.32
CA ILE A 159 7.81 15.27 7.94
C ILE A 159 9.28 14.90 7.82
N ARG A 160 9.58 13.65 7.51
CA ARG A 160 10.95 13.15 7.44
C ARG A 160 11.24 12.46 6.11
N THR A 161 12.37 12.84 5.53
CA THR A 161 12.98 12.19 4.37
C THR A 161 14.51 12.28 4.49
N PRO A 162 15.29 11.30 4.01
CA PRO A 162 16.76 11.38 4.01
C PRO A 162 17.32 12.37 2.99
N GLU A 163 16.52 12.82 2.00
CA GLU A 163 17.00 13.68 0.92
C GLU A 163 16.37 15.07 0.98
N ALA A 164 15.30 15.32 0.21
CA ALA A 164 14.73 16.65 0.06
C ALA A 164 13.21 16.66 0.15
N ILE A 165 12.64 17.75 0.63
CA ILE A 165 11.22 18.06 0.57
C ILE A 165 11.02 19.14 -0.48
N ASN A 166 10.31 18.83 -1.57
CA ASN A 166 10.00 19.77 -2.62
C ASN A 166 8.55 20.25 -2.50
N ILE A 167 8.37 21.56 -2.34
CA ILE A 167 7.05 22.21 -2.28
C ILE A 167 6.90 23.07 -3.53
N THR A 168 5.96 22.71 -4.40
CA THR A 168 5.68 23.45 -5.63
C THR A 168 4.27 24.02 -5.58
N CYS A 169 4.16 25.30 -5.36
CA CYS A 169 2.90 26.04 -5.34
C CYS A 169 3.17 27.54 -5.61
N PRO A 170 2.16 28.33 -5.99
CA PRO A 170 2.34 29.77 -6.20
C PRO A 170 2.76 30.52 -4.94
N THR A 171 2.26 30.12 -3.77
CA THR A 171 2.53 30.80 -2.50
C THR A 171 2.48 29.82 -1.33
N VAL A 172 3.44 29.92 -0.40
CA VAL A 172 3.44 29.25 0.89
C VAL A 172 3.18 30.29 1.98
N ASN A 173 2.09 30.15 2.71
CA ASN A 173 1.78 31.02 3.85
C ASN A 173 2.11 30.29 5.15
N ILE A 174 2.95 30.90 5.99
CA ILE A 174 3.33 30.37 7.30
C ILE A 174 2.95 31.41 8.35
N THR A 175 2.12 31.03 9.33
CA THR A 175 1.76 31.87 10.47
C THR A 175 2.44 31.32 11.71
N GLY A 176 3.38 32.06 12.28
CA GLY A 176 4.21 31.67 13.41
C GLY A 176 5.70 31.85 13.10
N ASP A 177 6.53 31.42 14.03
CA ASP A 177 7.98 31.51 13.90
C ASP A 177 8.52 30.43 13.00
N VAL A 178 9.53 30.73 12.19
CA VAL A 178 10.25 29.78 11.35
C VAL A 178 11.70 29.66 11.84
N ILE A 179 12.09 28.48 12.24
CA ILE A 179 13.45 28.18 12.69
C ILE A 179 14.16 27.39 11.59
N ILE A 180 15.24 27.94 11.05
CA ILE A 180 16.07 27.32 10.02
C ILE A 180 17.45 27.04 10.64
N SER A 181 17.77 25.75 10.83
CA SER A 181 19.07 25.34 11.39
C SER A 181 20.19 25.25 10.34
N GLY A 182 19.82 25.26 9.06
CA GLY A 182 20.73 25.23 7.92
C GLY A 182 20.83 26.57 7.21
N GLU A 183 21.39 26.55 6.00
CA GLU A 183 21.51 27.74 5.17
C GLU A 183 20.18 28.05 4.45
N MET A 184 19.79 29.31 4.43
CA MET A 184 18.65 29.82 3.69
C MET A 184 19.10 30.53 2.42
N THR A 185 18.56 30.12 1.27
CA THR A 185 18.79 30.80 -0.02
C THR A 185 17.46 31.31 -0.59
N ALA A 186 17.38 32.58 -0.87
CA ALA A 186 16.22 33.21 -1.49
C ALA A 186 16.62 33.90 -2.81
N LYS A 187 16.02 33.48 -3.94
CA LYS A 187 16.36 34.00 -5.30
C LYS A 187 17.86 33.98 -5.62
N GLY A 188 18.58 32.94 -5.19
CA GLY A 188 20.02 32.80 -5.39
C GLY A 188 20.89 33.58 -4.40
N ILE A 189 20.29 34.32 -3.47
CA ILE A 189 21.03 35.06 -2.43
C ILE A 189 21.10 34.18 -1.19
N VAL A 190 22.31 33.85 -0.76
CA VAL A 190 22.60 33.09 0.45
C VAL A 190 22.51 34.02 1.65
N TYR A 191 21.64 33.72 2.62
CA TYR A 191 21.30 34.62 3.71
C TYR A 191 22.50 34.94 4.61
N SER A 192 23.31 33.94 4.95
CA SER A 192 24.45 34.12 5.88
C SER A 192 25.64 34.92 5.30
N THR A 193 25.76 34.97 3.97
CA THR A 193 26.93 35.51 3.29
C THR A 193 26.64 36.72 2.39
N HIS A 194 25.36 37.14 2.30
CA HIS A 194 25.02 38.28 1.45
C HIS A 194 25.57 39.59 2.01
N THR A 195 25.95 40.47 1.12
CA THR A 195 26.50 41.79 1.45
C THR A 195 25.71 42.91 0.78
N HIS A 196 25.65 44.06 1.41
CA HIS A 196 25.02 45.25 0.84
C HIS A 196 26.09 46.19 0.31
N GLY A 197 25.98 46.56 -0.96
CA GLY A 197 26.86 47.54 -1.58
C GLY A 197 26.55 48.99 -1.11
N GLY A 198 27.56 49.88 -1.11
CA GLY A 198 27.37 51.31 -0.81
C GLY A 198 27.33 51.69 0.67
N VAL A 199 27.55 50.75 1.58
CA VAL A 199 27.63 51.01 3.02
C VAL A 199 29.07 51.25 3.41
N LYS A 200 29.38 52.38 4.11
CA LYS A 200 30.68 52.61 4.74
C LYS A 200 30.80 51.71 5.97
N GLY A 201 31.91 51.00 6.08
CA GLY A 201 32.21 50.22 7.29
C GLY A 201 32.30 51.16 8.51
N GLY A 202 31.68 50.74 9.61
CA GLY A 202 31.68 51.43 10.91
C GLY A 202 31.56 50.43 12.05
N ASP A 203 31.90 50.83 13.27
CA ASP A 203 31.86 49.97 14.46
C ASP A 203 30.45 49.80 15.07
N SER A 204 29.43 50.41 14.46
CA SER A 204 28.05 50.37 14.95
C SER A 204 27.22 49.37 14.15
N ASN A 205 26.37 48.65 14.84
CA ASN A 205 25.33 47.81 14.20
C ASN A 205 24.23 48.71 13.61
N THR A 206 23.59 48.25 12.56
CA THR A 206 22.36 48.89 12.04
C THR A 206 21.21 48.69 13.03
N ASP A 207 20.27 49.64 13.06
CA ASP A 207 19.03 49.45 13.79
C ASP A 207 18.19 48.28 13.22
N LYS A 208 17.20 47.84 14.02
CA LYS A 208 16.25 46.83 13.57
C LYS A 208 15.53 47.31 12.31
N PRO A 209 15.15 46.38 11.40
CA PRO A 209 14.33 46.76 10.26
C PRO A 209 13.04 47.47 10.69
N ASN A 210 12.69 48.57 10.03
CA ASN A 210 11.40 49.26 10.24
C ASN A 210 10.30 48.30 9.82
N GLN A 211 9.28 48.16 10.69
CA GLN A 211 8.06 47.39 10.39
C GLN A 211 7.10 48.21 9.53
#